data_404a2828f7dc5b72ee1078d1bdbe31ab
#
_entry.id   404a2828f7dc5b72ee1078d1bdbe31ab
#
_cell.length_a   1.000
_cell.length_b   1.000
_cell.length_c   1.000
_cell.angle_alpha   90.00
_cell.angle_beta   90.00
_cell.angle_gamma   90.00
#
_symmetry.space_group_name_H-M   'P 1'
#
loop_
_entity.id
_entity.type
_entity.pdbx_description
1 polymer ?
#
loop_
_entity_poly.entity_id
_entity_poly.type
_entity_poly.pdbx_seq_one_letter_code
_entity_poly.pdbx_strand_id
1 'polypeptide(L)'
;MPAIHRHTDARACGATTIVSGQDTVYANSLLVSVNGDVNSHGAGALVAGSDNVFAGGKAVVNNTPDSAAADSLCPSQGGTHCAPSTAAGSPDVNVGD
;
A
#
# COMPACT_ATOMS: atom_id res chain seq x y z
N MET A 1 -15.38 -1.87 6.91
CA MET A 1 -13.92 -2.00 7.09
C MET A 1 -13.25 -2.14 5.73
N PRO A 2 -12.24 -1.34 5.44
CA PRO A 2 -11.54 -1.44 4.15
C PRO A 2 -10.75 -2.72 4.01
N ALA A 3 -10.53 -3.16 2.78
CA ALA A 3 -9.70 -4.32 2.49
C ALA A 3 -8.24 -4.03 2.87
N ILE A 4 -7.55 -5.03 3.40
CA ILE A 4 -6.12 -4.90 3.70
C ILE A 4 -5.33 -4.89 2.38
N HIS A 5 -4.37 -3.98 2.26
CA HIS A 5 -3.52 -3.87 1.08
C HIS A 5 -2.32 -4.80 1.21
N ARG A 6 -1.92 -5.44 0.10
CA ARG A 6 -0.91 -6.50 0.13
C ARG A 6 0.14 -6.30 -0.96
N HIS A 7 1.22 -7.07 -0.84
CA HIS A 7 2.25 -7.14 -1.88
C HIS A 7 1.61 -7.49 -3.23
N THR A 8 1.97 -6.76 -4.26
CA THR A 8 1.46 -6.85 -5.64
C THR A 8 0.05 -6.31 -5.85
N ASP A 9 -0.62 -5.82 -4.83
CA ASP A 9 -1.91 -5.15 -5.02
C ASP A 9 -1.72 -3.83 -5.77
N ALA A 10 -2.72 -3.48 -6.61
CA ALA A 10 -2.60 -2.37 -7.54
C ALA A 10 -2.64 -1.01 -6.85
N ARG A 11 -1.93 -0.05 -7.45
CA ARG A 11 -2.00 1.38 -7.14
C ARG A 11 -2.79 2.12 -8.21
N ALA A 12 -3.29 3.30 -7.87
CA ALA A 12 -4.04 4.14 -8.81
C ALA A 12 -3.22 4.53 -10.04
N CYS A 13 -1.91 4.58 -9.92
CA CYS A 13 -1.01 4.93 -11.01
C CYS A 13 -0.66 3.76 -11.94
N GLY A 14 -1.23 2.59 -11.70
CA GLY A 14 -0.94 1.40 -12.49
C GLY A 14 0.21 0.55 -11.98
N ALA A 15 0.93 1.00 -10.98
CA ALA A 15 1.99 0.21 -10.36
C ALA A 15 1.40 -0.82 -9.40
N THR A 16 2.25 -1.70 -8.89
CA THR A 16 1.91 -2.62 -7.80
C THR A 16 2.78 -2.31 -6.59
N THR A 17 2.23 -2.55 -5.40
CA THR A 17 2.96 -2.32 -4.16
C THR A 17 4.02 -3.39 -3.95
N ILE A 18 5.20 -2.96 -3.53
CA ILE A 18 6.31 -3.85 -3.15
C ILE A 18 6.41 -3.81 -1.63
N VAL A 19 6.06 -4.90 -0.98
CA VAL A 19 6.14 -4.95 0.49
C VAL A 19 7.55 -5.30 0.91
N SER A 20 8.18 -4.39 1.64
CA SER A 20 9.52 -4.57 2.17
C SER A 20 9.60 -4.19 3.65
N GLY A 21 8.55 -3.64 4.22
CA GLY A 21 8.56 -3.17 5.60
C GLY A 21 8.38 -4.27 6.64
N GLN A 22 7.86 -5.42 6.25
CA GLN A 22 7.72 -6.58 7.12
C GLN A 22 7.68 -7.86 6.28
N ASP A 23 7.96 -9.00 6.88
CA ASP A 23 8.06 -10.26 6.14
C ASP A 23 7.42 -11.44 6.88
N THR A 24 6.54 -11.20 7.85
CA THR A 24 5.99 -12.26 8.70
C THR A 24 4.47 -12.33 8.70
N VAL A 25 3.75 -11.30 8.27
CA VAL A 25 2.29 -11.27 8.30
C VAL A 25 1.75 -11.30 6.87
N TYR A 26 0.84 -12.23 6.62
CA TYR A 26 0.28 -12.48 5.29
C TYR A 26 -1.24 -12.38 5.32
N ALA A 27 -1.82 -11.98 4.19
CA ALA A 27 -3.25 -12.09 3.91
C ALA A 27 -3.39 -12.74 2.53
N ASN A 28 -4.13 -13.84 2.46
CA ASN A 28 -4.30 -14.61 1.20
C ASN A 28 -2.95 -15.00 0.59
N SER A 29 -2.00 -15.39 1.42
CA SER A 29 -0.64 -15.81 1.03
C SER A 29 0.23 -14.70 0.48
N LEU A 30 -0.18 -13.43 0.60
CA LEU A 30 0.61 -12.27 0.19
C LEU A 30 1.00 -11.45 1.42
N LEU A 31 2.22 -10.91 1.42
CA LEU A 31 2.69 -10.06 2.52
C LEU A 31 1.79 -8.82 2.66
N VAL A 32 1.41 -8.53 3.88
CA VAL A 32 0.59 -7.36 4.20
C VAL A 32 1.44 -6.10 4.10
N SER A 33 0.90 -5.07 3.43
CA SER A 33 1.59 -3.79 3.27
C SER A 33 1.54 -2.98 4.56
N VAL A 34 2.63 -2.31 4.87
CA VAL A 34 2.76 -1.45 6.04
C VAL A 34 3.25 -0.07 5.63
N ASN A 35 3.16 0.86 6.56
CA ASN A 35 3.58 2.25 6.35
C ASN A 35 4.99 2.31 5.76
N GLY A 36 5.15 3.05 4.69
CA GLY A 36 6.44 3.25 4.03
C GLY A 36 6.71 2.32 2.85
N ASP A 37 5.85 1.36 2.57
CA ASP A 37 6.07 0.46 1.44
C ASP A 37 5.94 1.19 0.11
N VAL A 38 6.84 0.89 -0.81
CA VAL A 38 6.97 1.58 -2.10
C VAL A 38 6.24 0.82 -3.21
N ASN A 39 6.27 1.35 -4.43
CA ASN A 39 5.63 0.68 -5.56
C ASN A 39 6.66 0.27 -6.62
N SER A 40 6.18 -0.45 -7.64
CA SER A 40 7.03 -1.00 -8.70
C SER A 40 7.64 0.05 -9.62
N HIS A 41 7.17 1.30 -9.58
CA HIS A 41 7.78 2.40 -10.31
C HIS A 41 9.01 2.98 -9.60
N GLY A 42 9.21 2.61 -8.34
CA GLY A 42 10.24 3.19 -7.47
C GLY A 42 9.65 4.29 -6.61
N ALA A 43 10.06 4.36 -5.36
CA ALA A 43 9.51 5.31 -4.38
C ALA A 43 7.99 5.14 -4.22
N GLY A 44 7.23 6.19 -3.97
CA GLY A 44 5.79 6.08 -3.79
C GLY A 44 5.39 5.48 -2.44
N ALA A 45 6.12 5.80 -1.39
CA ALA A 45 5.90 5.24 -0.05
C ALA A 45 4.49 5.52 0.44
N LEU A 46 3.80 4.48 0.91
CA LEU A 46 2.44 4.60 1.44
C LEU A 46 2.45 5.16 2.85
N VAL A 47 1.43 5.94 3.15
CA VAL A 47 1.11 6.36 4.52
C VAL A 47 -0.04 5.48 4.99
N ALA A 48 0.15 4.82 6.13
CA ALA A 48 -0.81 3.82 6.61
C ALA A 48 -2.16 4.44 6.93
N GLY A 49 -3.22 3.74 6.54
CA GLY A 49 -4.59 4.14 6.84
C GLY A 49 -5.10 3.59 8.15
N SER A 50 -4.53 2.50 8.65
CA SER A 50 -4.92 1.96 9.94
C SER A 50 -4.05 2.57 11.04
N ASP A 51 -4.68 2.97 12.14
CA ASP A 51 -3.94 3.50 13.29
C ASP A 51 -4.00 2.57 14.51
N ASN A 52 -4.57 1.39 14.35
CA ASN A 52 -4.71 0.43 15.46
C ASN A 52 -4.36 -1.01 15.08
N VAL A 53 -3.95 -1.27 13.85
CA VAL A 53 -3.53 -2.60 13.40
C VAL A 53 -2.09 -2.51 12.88
N PHE A 54 -1.24 -3.38 13.38
CA PHE A 54 0.20 -3.35 13.08
C PHE A 54 0.69 -4.70 12.60
N ALA A 55 1.70 -4.68 11.73
CA ALA A 55 2.43 -5.87 11.29
C ALA A 55 3.91 -5.53 11.32
N GLY A 56 4.72 -6.37 11.95
CA GLY A 56 6.14 -6.13 12.09
C GLY A 56 6.49 -4.82 12.79
N GLY A 57 5.61 -4.36 13.68
CA GLY A 57 5.80 -3.10 14.40
C GLY A 57 5.42 -1.85 13.64
N LYS A 58 4.87 -1.98 12.44
CA LYS A 58 4.47 -0.85 11.60
C LYS A 58 2.97 -0.89 11.32
N ALA A 59 2.36 0.29 11.19
CA ALA A 59 0.92 0.39 10.91
C ALA A 59 0.59 -0.20 9.55
N VAL A 60 -0.50 -0.95 9.49
CA VAL A 60 -0.95 -1.65 8.29
C VAL A 60 -1.64 -0.69 7.33
N VAL A 61 -1.41 -0.87 6.04
CA VAL A 61 -2.07 -0.11 4.99
C VAL A 61 -3.36 -0.82 4.58
N ASN A 62 -4.44 -0.06 4.45
CA ASN A 62 -5.69 -0.57 3.94
C ASN A 62 -6.11 0.21 2.69
N ASN A 63 -7.11 -0.30 1.97
CA ASN A 63 -7.56 0.30 0.72
C ASN A 63 -8.65 1.36 0.94
N THR A 64 -8.30 2.43 1.66
CA THR A 64 -9.18 3.60 1.89
C THR A 64 -8.64 4.82 1.19
N PRO A 65 -8.42 4.89 -0.01
CA PRO A 65 -7.23 5.38 -0.71
C PRO A 65 -6.29 6.13 0.22
N ASP A 66 -5.37 5.41 0.77
CA ASP A 66 -4.36 5.99 1.66
C ASP A 66 -3.45 6.91 0.87
N SER A 67 -2.98 7.97 1.51
CA SER A 67 -2.05 8.87 0.84
C SER A 67 -0.70 8.19 0.63
N ALA A 68 0.01 8.64 -0.38
CA ALA A 68 1.33 8.11 -0.72
C ALA A 68 2.23 9.25 -1.19
N ALA A 69 3.52 9.09 -0.98
CA ALA A 69 4.51 10.01 -1.54
C ALA A 69 4.60 9.80 -3.05
N ALA A 70 5.11 10.80 -3.78
CA ALA A 70 5.30 10.70 -5.21
C ALA A 70 6.25 9.55 -5.57
N ASP A 71 5.94 8.83 -6.63
CA ASP A 71 6.86 7.80 -7.12
C ASP A 71 7.85 8.41 -8.13
N SER A 72 8.75 7.58 -8.67
CA SER A 72 9.83 8.06 -9.53
C SER A 72 9.33 8.57 -10.89
N LEU A 73 8.09 8.33 -11.25
CA LEU A 73 7.51 8.79 -12.51
C LEU A 73 6.74 10.11 -12.37
N CYS A 74 6.66 10.69 -11.18
CA CYS A 74 6.04 11.99 -10.95
C CYS A 74 7.04 13.10 -11.29
N PRO A 75 6.61 14.19 -11.96
CA PRO A 75 5.31 14.41 -12.56
C PRO A 75 5.25 14.04 -14.04
N SER A 76 6.33 13.49 -14.59
CA SER A 76 6.52 13.36 -16.03
C SER A 76 5.53 12.39 -16.67
N GLN A 77 5.02 11.42 -15.94
CA GLN A 77 4.09 10.41 -16.44
C GLN A 77 2.65 10.63 -15.95
N GLY A 78 2.36 11.76 -15.33
CA GLY A 78 1.02 12.12 -14.94
C GLY A 78 0.85 12.33 -13.44
N GLY A 79 -0.25 12.98 -13.07
CA GLY A 79 -0.50 13.37 -11.68
C GLY A 79 -0.74 12.21 -10.72
N THR A 80 -1.19 11.04 -11.21
CA THR A 80 -1.39 9.87 -10.35
C THR A 80 -0.08 9.34 -9.76
N HIS A 81 1.05 9.60 -10.43
CA HIS A 81 2.35 9.21 -9.90
C HIS A 81 2.84 10.11 -8.77
N CYS A 82 2.21 11.26 -8.58
CA CYS A 82 2.55 12.16 -7.49
C CYS A 82 1.82 11.81 -6.20
N ALA A 83 0.80 10.94 -6.28
CA ALA A 83 0.08 10.41 -5.13
C ALA A 83 -0.45 9.01 -5.48
N PRO A 84 0.43 8.00 -5.62
CA PRO A 84 0.03 6.68 -6.09
C PRO A 84 -0.64 5.87 -4.99
N SER A 85 -1.86 6.25 -4.64
CA SER A 85 -2.61 5.62 -3.55
C SER A 85 -3.04 4.19 -3.92
N THR A 86 -3.50 3.45 -2.92
CA THR A 86 -3.97 2.06 -3.11
C THR A 86 -5.20 2.03 -4.00
N ALA A 87 -5.32 0.99 -4.84
CA ALA A 87 -6.47 0.78 -5.70
C ALA A 87 -7.07 -0.61 -5.53
N ALA A 88 -6.45 -1.49 -4.75
CA ALA A 88 -6.92 -2.85 -4.54
C ALA A 88 -6.51 -3.36 -3.17
N GLY A 89 -7.08 -4.48 -2.76
CA GLY A 89 -6.78 -5.13 -1.50
C GLY A 89 -7.31 -6.54 -1.49
N SER A 90 -7.24 -7.19 -0.33
CA SER A 90 -7.74 -8.54 -0.14
C SER A 90 -9.24 -8.62 -0.42
N PRO A 91 -9.71 -9.68 -1.08
CA PRO A 91 -11.16 -9.85 -1.28
C PRO A 91 -11.91 -10.25 -0.01
N ASP A 92 -11.22 -10.71 1.04
CA ASP A 92 -11.90 -11.24 2.22
C ASP A 92 -11.22 -10.88 3.55
N VAL A 93 -10.10 -10.18 3.55
CA VAL A 93 -9.44 -9.72 4.78
C VAL A 93 -9.55 -8.20 4.87
N ASN A 94 -10.19 -7.72 5.92
CA ASN A 94 -10.44 -6.29 6.12
C ASN A 94 -9.82 -5.85 7.44
N VAL A 95 -9.31 -4.62 7.49
CA VAL A 95 -8.76 -4.04 8.71
C VAL A 95 -9.41 -2.71 8.98
N GLY A 96 -9.48 -2.34 10.24
CA GLY A 96 -10.05 -1.08 10.66
C GLY A 96 -9.26 0.12 10.19
N ASP A 97 -9.91 1.22 10.15
CA ASP A 97 -9.34 2.51 9.77
C ASP A 97 -8.83 3.27 10.97
#